data_18282fbeca0b22b13a56a002d5823e2d
#
_entry.id   18282fbeca0b22b13a56a002d5823e2d
#
_cell.length_a   1.000
_cell.length_b   1.000
_cell.length_c   1.000
_cell.angle_alpha   90.00
_cell.angle_beta   90.00
_cell.angle_gamma   90.00
#
_symmetry.space_group_name_H-M   'P 1'
#
loop_
_entity.id
_entity.type
_entity.pdbx_description
1 polymer ?
#
loop_
_entity_poly.entity_id
_entity_poly.type
_entity_poly.pdbx_seq_one_letter_code
_entity_poly.pdbx_strand_id
1 'polypeptide(L)'
;DSTKPGQWMVISGIGGLGHVAVQYAKAMGMRVAAVDIGDDKLDLARELGAEVTVNAATTSDVAAAIQEQTGGAHGVLVTAVHPQAFGQAIGMARRGGTIVFVGLPPGDFPAPIFDVVLKGLTIRGSIVGTRQDMVEALDFYARGLIKPTVATTRLEDINDVFRQMEEGKIEGRIVIDYR
;
A
#
# COMPACT_ATOMS: atom_id res chain seq x y z
N ASP A 1 -4.22 -14.64 -4.21
CA ASP A 1 -5.22 -15.68 -4.57
C ASP A 1 -6.66 -15.25 -4.28
N SER A 2 -6.88 -14.24 -3.45
CA SER A 2 -8.22 -13.84 -2.98
C SER A 2 -8.85 -12.70 -3.77
N THR A 3 -8.05 -11.80 -4.33
CA THR A 3 -8.54 -10.66 -5.12
C THR A 3 -8.35 -10.94 -6.61
N LYS A 4 -9.40 -10.74 -7.40
CA LYS A 4 -9.45 -11.08 -8.84
C LYS A 4 -9.51 -9.83 -9.71
N PRO A 5 -9.18 -9.92 -11.01
CA PRO A 5 -9.37 -8.83 -11.95
C PRO A 5 -10.79 -8.21 -11.87
N GLY A 6 -10.89 -6.91 -11.95
CA GLY A 6 -12.12 -6.14 -11.80
C GLY A 6 -12.55 -5.86 -10.36
N GLN A 7 -11.92 -6.51 -9.37
CA GLN A 7 -12.21 -6.31 -7.95
C GLN A 7 -11.38 -5.17 -7.36
N TRP A 8 -11.90 -4.57 -6.27
CA TRP A 8 -11.22 -3.50 -5.55
C TRP A 8 -10.09 -4.01 -4.66
N MET A 9 -8.92 -3.41 -4.85
CA MET A 9 -7.73 -3.54 -4.02
C MET A 9 -7.41 -2.19 -3.38
N VAL A 10 -7.39 -2.12 -2.07
CA VAL A 10 -6.89 -0.94 -1.34
C VAL A 10 -5.41 -1.11 -1.05
N ILE A 11 -4.63 -0.08 -1.37
CA ILE A 11 -3.22 0.04 -0.95
C ILE A 11 -3.16 1.12 0.13
N SER A 12 -2.85 0.73 1.35
CA SER A 12 -2.72 1.62 2.51
C SER A 12 -1.24 1.87 2.80
N GLY A 13 -0.81 3.10 2.56
CA GLY A 13 0.59 3.53 2.56
C GLY A 13 1.19 3.55 1.15
N ILE A 14 1.45 4.75 0.61
CA ILE A 14 1.97 4.96 -0.76
C ILE A 14 3.45 5.37 -0.72
N GLY A 15 4.20 4.74 0.14
CA GLY A 15 5.66 4.88 0.18
C GLY A 15 6.36 3.99 -0.84
N GLY A 16 7.60 3.62 -0.53
CA GLY A 16 8.45 2.85 -1.42
C GLY A 16 7.92 1.47 -1.85
N LEU A 17 7.04 0.83 -1.08
CA LEU A 17 6.34 -0.40 -1.49
C LEU A 17 4.97 -0.06 -2.12
N GLY A 18 4.23 0.86 -1.53
CA GLY A 18 2.86 1.15 -1.95
C GLY A 18 2.78 1.68 -3.38
N HIS A 19 3.68 2.58 -3.81
CA HIS A 19 3.65 3.13 -5.17
C HIS A 19 3.85 2.07 -6.26
N VAL A 20 4.65 1.03 -6.01
CA VAL A 20 4.76 -0.10 -6.95
C VAL A 20 3.59 -1.07 -6.79
N ALA A 21 3.04 -1.24 -5.58
CA ALA A 21 1.87 -2.08 -5.35
C ALA A 21 0.64 -1.59 -6.12
N VAL A 22 0.44 -0.28 -6.23
CA VAL A 22 -0.61 0.33 -7.09
C VAL A 22 -0.46 -0.16 -8.53
N GLN A 23 0.75 -0.11 -9.08
CA GLN A 23 1.04 -0.52 -10.45
C GLN A 23 0.85 -2.04 -10.64
N TYR A 24 1.33 -2.87 -9.71
CA TYR A 24 1.10 -4.32 -9.75
C TYR A 24 -0.38 -4.65 -9.74
N ALA A 25 -1.17 -4.05 -8.86
CA ALA A 25 -2.60 -4.26 -8.79
C ALA A 25 -3.29 -3.88 -10.12
N LYS A 26 -2.92 -2.75 -10.72
CA LYS A 26 -3.41 -2.33 -12.05
C LYS A 26 -3.02 -3.32 -13.14
N ALA A 27 -1.75 -3.72 -13.19
CA ALA A 27 -1.25 -4.66 -14.20
C ALA A 27 -1.93 -6.04 -14.11
N MET A 28 -2.36 -6.42 -12.91
CA MET A 28 -3.15 -7.63 -12.66
C MET A 28 -4.66 -7.45 -12.91
N GLY A 29 -5.08 -6.28 -13.41
CA GLY A 29 -6.47 -5.99 -13.76
C GLY A 29 -7.37 -5.61 -12.60
N MET A 30 -6.83 -5.28 -11.42
CA MET A 30 -7.62 -4.86 -10.27
C MET A 30 -7.95 -3.36 -10.36
N ARG A 31 -9.06 -2.97 -9.75
CA ARG A 31 -9.37 -1.57 -9.47
C ARG A 31 -8.65 -1.15 -8.18
N VAL A 32 -8.03 0.01 -8.17
CA VAL A 32 -7.17 0.41 -7.05
C VAL A 32 -7.73 1.63 -6.34
N ALA A 33 -7.82 1.53 -5.01
CA ALA A 33 -7.98 2.66 -4.12
C ALA A 33 -6.70 2.82 -3.27
N ALA A 34 -6.22 4.05 -3.13
CA ALA A 34 -5.01 4.38 -2.39
C ALA A 34 -5.35 5.20 -1.13
N VAL A 35 -4.70 4.86 -0.03
CA VAL A 35 -4.84 5.58 1.25
C VAL A 35 -3.45 5.98 1.73
N ASP A 36 -3.24 7.26 1.99
CA ASP A 36 -2.02 7.80 2.60
C ASP A 36 -2.35 9.08 3.39
N ILE A 37 -1.39 9.62 4.13
CA ILE A 37 -1.51 10.89 4.84
C ILE A 37 -0.97 12.09 4.06
N GLY A 38 -0.16 11.86 3.00
CA GLY A 38 0.45 12.88 2.14
C GLY A 38 -0.33 13.06 0.84
N ASP A 39 -0.69 14.30 0.52
CA ASP A 39 -1.39 14.60 -0.74
C ASP A 39 -0.48 14.36 -1.96
N ASP A 40 0.82 14.66 -1.87
CA ASP A 40 1.84 14.36 -2.86
C ASP A 40 1.87 12.85 -3.22
N LYS A 41 1.83 11.99 -2.21
CA LYS A 41 1.78 10.53 -2.38
C LYS A 41 0.48 10.06 -3.02
N LEU A 42 -0.64 10.71 -2.68
CA LEU A 42 -1.93 10.42 -3.28
C LEU A 42 -2.01 10.89 -4.75
N ASP A 43 -1.36 12.01 -5.07
CA ASP A 43 -1.23 12.47 -6.45
C ASP A 43 -0.40 11.48 -7.27
N LEU A 44 0.74 11.04 -6.75
CA LEU A 44 1.51 9.96 -7.37
C LEU A 44 0.66 8.68 -7.55
N ALA A 45 -0.13 8.29 -6.55
CA ALA A 45 -0.98 7.12 -6.68
C ALA A 45 -2.00 7.25 -7.82
N ARG A 46 -2.58 8.45 -8.03
CA ARG A 46 -3.50 8.73 -9.16
C ARG A 46 -2.77 8.58 -10.50
N GLU A 47 -1.58 9.16 -10.62
CA GLU A 47 -0.75 9.05 -11.83
C GLU A 47 -0.40 7.60 -12.16
N LEU A 48 -0.16 6.78 -11.13
CA LEU A 48 0.14 5.35 -11.25
C LEU A 48 -1.12 4.48 -11.45
N GLY A 49 -2.30 5.08 -11.44
CA GLY A 49 -3.55 4.44 -11.84
C GLY A 49 -4.51 4.08 -10.70
N ALA A 50 -4.37 4.66 -9.51
CA ALA A 50 -5.41 4.57 -8.49
C ALA A 50 -6.66 5.34 -8.95
N GLU A 51 -7.83 4.70 -8.86
CA GLU A 51 -9.13 5.28 -9.24
C GLU A 51 -9.77 6.07 -8.11
N VAL A 52 -9.43 5.73 -6.88
CA VAL A 52 -9.89 6.37 -5.65
C VAL A 52 -8.69 6.70 -4.77
N THR A 53 -8.68 7.87 -4.16
CA THR A 53 -7.67 8.24 -3.17
C THR A 53 -8.33 8.84 -1.94
N VAL A 54 -7.85 8.46 -0.76
CA VAL A 54 -8.35 8.95 0.53
C VAL A 54 -7.16 9.41 1.38
N ASN A 55 -7.18 10.70 1.77
CA ASN A 55 -6.19 11.24 2.69
C ASN A 55 -6.59 10.91 4.14
N ALA A 56 -5.81 10.03 4.78
CA ALA A 56 -6.09 9.57 6.14
C ALA A 56 -5.79 10.62 7.23
N ALA A 57 -5.07 11.69 6.91
CA ALA A 57 -4.82 12.79 7.84
C ALA A 57 -6.02 13.77 7.93
N THR A 58 -6.80 13.90 6.85
CA THR A 58 -7.91 14.85 6.75
C THR A 58 -9.30 14.20 6.78
N THR A 59 -9.37 12.88 6.56
CA THR A 59 -10.62 12.11 6.55
C THR A 59 -10.89 11.54 7.95
N SER A 60 -12.00 11.91 8.55
CA SER A 60 -12.36 11.49 9.92
C SER A 60 -12.62 9.98 10.02
N ASP A 61 -13.21 9.36 9.00
CA ASP A 61 -13.45 7.91 8.90
C ASP A 61 -13.02 7.41 7.52
N VAL A 62 -11.78 6.96 7.46
CA VAL A 62 -11.15 6.41 6.24
C VAL A 62 -11.87 5.15 5.76
N ALA A 63 -12.31 4.30 6.70
CA ALA A 63 -12.99 3.07 6.36
C ALA A 63 -14.36 3.35 5.72
N ALA A 64 -15.13 4.28 6.28
CA ALA A 64 -16.41 4.69 5.70
C ALA A 64 -16.22 5.30 4.30
N ALA A 65 -15.21 6.16 4.11
CA ALA A 65 -14.91 6.76 2.81
C ALA A 65 -14.58 5.71 1.74
N ILE A 66 -13.81 4.68 2.09
CA ILE A 66 -13.53 3.56 1.18
C ILE A 66 -14.79 2.73 0.91
N GLN A 67 -15.61 2.46 1.94
CA GLN A 67 -16.86 1.72 1.76
C GLN A 67 -17.81 2.46 0.83
N GLU A 68 -17.98 3.76 0.99
CA GLU A 68 -18.84 4.60 0.15
C GLU A 68 -18.42 4.59 -1.32
N GLN A 69 -17.12 4.73 -1.59
CA GLN A 69 -16.60 4.87 -2.96
C GLN A 69 -16.40 3.53 -3.68
N THR A 70 -16.27 2.41 -2.94
CA THR A 70 -15.90 1.12 -3.54
C THR A 70 -16.88 -0.01 -3.24
N GLY A 71 -17.82 0.18 -2.30
CA GLY A 71 -18.64 -0.89 -1.73
C GLY A 71 -17.85 -1.85 -0.82
N GLY A 72 -16.66 -1.44 -0.40
CA GLY A 72 -15.70 -2.21 0.38
C GLY A 72 -14.71 -3.00 -0.47
N ALA A 73 -13.48 -3.10 0.03
CA ALA A 73 -12.37 -3.73 -0.68
C ALA A 73 -12.40 -5.25 -0.61
N HIS A 74 -12.13 -5.91 -1.73
CA HIS A 74 -11.93 -7.37 -1.79
C HIS A 74 -10.56 -7.74 -1.20
N GLY A 75 -9.55 -6.91 -1.45
CA GLY A 75 -8.23 -6.99 -0.86
C GLY A 75 -7.79 -5.66 -0.25
N VAL A 76 -7.08 -5.71 0.87
CA VAL A 76 -6.43 -4.55 1.49
C VAL A 76 -4.97 -4.92 1.75
N LEU A 77 -4.05 -4.19 1.14
CA LEU A 77 -2.60 -4.32 1.40
C LEU A 77 -2.14 -3.16 2.26
N VAL A 78 -1.61 -3.45 3.44
CA VAL A 78 -1.10 -2.45 4.38
C VAL A 78 0.42 -2.43 4.32
N THR A 79 0.97 -1.39 3.72
CA THR A 79 2.41 -1.11 3.68
C THR A 79 2.80 0.05 4.59
N ALA A 80 1.81 0.77 5.14
CA ALA A 80 2.01 1.84 6.10
C ALA A 80 2.66 1.31 7.39
N VAL A 81 3.51 2.15 7.99
CA VAL A 81 4.25 1.82 9.22
C VAL A 81 3.65 2.53 10.44
N HIS A 82 2.32 2.57 10.52
CA HIS A 82 1.60 3.14 11.66
C HIS A 82 0.44 2.23 12.10
N PRO A 83 0.30 1.88 13.41
CA PRO A 83 -0.70 0.93 13.91
C PRO A 83 -2.15 1.25 13.53
N GLN A 84 -2.49 2.55 13.41
CA GLN A 84 -3.84 2.98 13.02
C GLN A 84 -4.25 2.46 11.62
N ALA A 85 -3.31 2.38 10.68
CA ALA A 85 -3.59 1.87 9.33
C ALA A 85 -4.06 0.39 9.34
N PHE A 86 -3.54 -0.39 10.29
CA PHE A 86 -3.92 -1.80 10.48
C PHE A 86 -5.36 -1.93 11.00
N GLY A 87 -5.75 -1.09 11.97
CA GLY A 87 -7.14 -1.05 12.44
C GLY A 87 -8.12 -0.58 11.35
N GLN A 88 -7.77 0.47 10.61
CA GLN A 88 -8.58 0.99 9.51
C GLN A 88 -8.79 -0.06 8.40
N ALA A 89 -7.80 -0.92 8.13
CA ALA A 89 -7.88 -1.95 7.11
C ALA A 89 -9.06 -2.92 7.33
N ILE A 90 -9.39 -3.23 8.59
CA ILE A 90 -10.53 -4.09 8.95
C ILE A 90 -11.86 -3.43 8.52
N GLY A 91 -11.99 -2.12 8.76
CA GLY A 91 -13.17 -1.36 8.33
C GLY A 91 -13.29 -1.23 6.82
N MET A 92 -12.18 -1.07 6.09
CA MET A 92 -12.16 -0.93 4.63
C MET A 92 -12.57 -2.20 3.88
N ALA A 93 -12.31 -3.38 4.48
CA ALA A 93 -12.60 -4.66 3.83
C ALA A 93 -14.11 -4.95 3.79
N ARG A 94 -14.56 -5.50 2.65
CA ARG A 94 -15.92 -6.04 2.51
C ARG A 94 -16.06 -7.43 3.15
N ARG A 95 -17.28 -7.97 3.20
CA ARG A 95 -17.50 -9.37 3.60
C ARG A 95 -16.69 -10.32 2.71
N GLY A 96 -16.01 -11.28 3.35
CA GLY A 96 -15.12 -12.24 2.69
C GLY A 96 -13.83 -11.62 2.16
N GLY A 97 -13.52 -10.37 2.52
CA GLY A 97 -12.31 -9.68 2.10
C GLY A 97 -11.04 -10.24 2.76
N THR A 98 -9.91 -10.05 2.09
CA THR A 98 -8.59 -10.43 2.58
C THR A 98 -7.74 -9.20 2.87
N ILE A 99 -7.14 -9.16 4.05
CA ILE A 99 -6.23 -8.11 4.49
C ILE A 99 -4.83 -8.70 4.60
N VAL A 100 -3.85 -8.05 3.99
CA VAL A 100 -2.45 -8.47 4.03
C VAL A 100 -1.60 -7.39 4.68
N PHE A 101 -0.91 -7.73 5.76
CA PHE A 101 -0.01 -6.85 6.48
C PHE A 101 1.43 -7.08 6.02
N VAL A 102 2.07 -6.00 5.55
CA VAL A 102 3.47 -5.95 5.10
C VAL A 102 4.27 -4.96 5.91
N GLY A 103 3.68 -3.82 6.28
CA GLY A 103 4.30 -2.84 7.16
C GLY A 103 4.61 -3.43 8.54
N LEU A 104 5.68 -2.95 9.18
CA LEU A 104 6.17 -3.44 10.47
C LEU A 104 6.32 -2.29 11.49
N PRO A 105 5.23 -1.61 11.87
CA PRO A 105 5.30 -0.65 12.96
C PRO A 105 5.53 -1.36 14.30
N PRO A 106 6.18 -0.73 15.28
CA PRO A 106 6.22 -1.27 16.63
C PRO A 106 4.83 -1.20 17.29
N GLY A 107 4.58 -2.13 18.25
CA GLY A 107 3.36 -2.16 19.06
C GLY A 107 2.26 -3.03 18.47
N ASP A 108 1.07 -2.86 19.04
CA ASP A 108 -0.13 -3.62 18.71
C ASP A 108 -1.22 -2.72 18.15
N PHE A 109 -2.23 -3.32 17.51
CA PHE A 109 -3.45 -2.64 17.10
C PHE A 109 -4.68 -3.42 17.55
N PRO A 110 -5.79 -2.76 17.96
CA PRO A 110 -7.01 -3.42 18.30
C PRO A 110 -7.71 -3.96 17.05
N ALA A 111 -8.03 -5.26 17.05
CA ALA A 111 -8.85 -5.88 16.02
C ALA A 111 -10.27 -6.07 16.54
N PRO A 112 -11.31 -5.42 15.97
CA PRO A 112 -12.70 -5.59 16.38
C PRO A 112 -13.16 -7.02 16.07
N ILE A 113 -13.31 -7.83 17.10
CA ILE A 113 -13.70 -9.25 16.98
C ILE A 113 -14.99 -9.39 16.18
N PHE A 114 -15.98 -8.55 16.48
CA PHE A 114 -17.29 -8.56 15.85
C PHE A 114 -17.20 -8.37 14.33
N ASP A 115 -16.42 -7.38 13.87
CA ASP A 115 -16.22 -7.11 12.44
C ASP A 115 -15.50 -8.25 11.73
N VAL A 116 -14.44 -8.77 12.34
CA VAL A 116 -13.66 -9.88 11.76
C VAL A 116 -14.56 -11.13 11.58
N VAL A 117 -15.33 -11.46 12.60
CA VAL A 117 -16.22 -12.64 12.57
C VAL A 117 -17.40 -12.45 11.60
N LEU A 118 -18.15 -11.36 11.74
CA LEU A 118 -19.35 -11.15 10.92
C LEU A 118 -19.06 -10.89 9.44
N LYS A 119 -17.91 -10.27 9.14
CA LYS A 119 -17.49 -10.09 7.75
C LYS A 119 -16.80 -11.34 7.18
N GLY A 120 -16.41 -12.31 8.02
CA GLY A 120 -15.65 -13.49 7.59
C GLY A 120 -14.32 -13.11 6.95
N LEU A 121 -13.56 -12.21 7.61
CA LEU A 121 -12.31 -11.67 7.05
C LEU A 121 -11.18 -12.68 7.15
N THR A 122 -10.30 -12.66 6.15
CA THR A 122 -8.99 -13.29 6.21
C THR A 122 -7.94 -12.21 6.50
N ILE A 123 -7.17 -12.37 7.58
CA ILE A 123 -6.05 -11.50 7.92
C ILE A 123 -4.79 -12.34 7.88
N ARG A 124 -3.78 -11.88 7.12
CA ARG A 124 -2.51 -12.58 7.00
C ARG A 124 -1.33 -11.63 6.95
N GLY A 125 -0.19 -12.07 7.46
CA GLY A 125 1.08 -11.39 7.27
C GLY A 125 1.76 -11.83 5.97
N SER A 126 2.64 -10.97 5.45
CA SER A 126 3.54 -11.27 4.35
C SER A 126 4.88 -10.63 4.63
N ILE A 127 5.92 -11.46 4.74
CA ILE A 127 7.28 -10.98 4.96
C ILE A 127 8.10 -11.18 3.69
N VAL A 128 8.70 -10.07 3.21
CA VAL A 128 9.56 -10.01 2.01
C VAL A 128 9.04 -10.90 0.87
N GLY A 129 9.89 -11.70 0.25
CA GLY A 129 9.54 -12.64 -0.81
C GLY A 129 10.65 -13.63 -1.05
N THR A 130 10.39 -14.62 -1.89
CA THR A 130 11.34 -15.63 -2.35
C THR A 130 12.12 -15.13 -3.57
N ARG A 131 13.11 -15.91 -4.03
CA ARG A 131 13.79 -15.63 -5.30
C ARG A 131 12.84 -15.72 -6.48
N GLN A 132 11.86 -16.60 -6.42
CA GLN A 132 10.85 -16.75 -7.46
C GLN A 132 9.97 -15.50 -7.55
N ASP A 133 9.51 -14.97 -6.41
CA ASP A 133 8.75 -13.72 -6.38
C ASP A 133 9.55 -12.56 -7.00
N MET A 134 10.88 -12.51 -6.78
CA MET A 134 11.74 -11.51 -7.41
C MET A 134 11.80 -11.66 -8.93
N VAL A 135 11.92 -12.90 -9.44
CA VAL A 135 11.91 -13.17 -10.89
C VAL A 135 10.60 -12.70 -11.51
N GLU A 136 9.47 -13.05 -10.88
CA GLU A 136 8.15 -12.62 -11.34
C GLU A 136 7.96 -11.11 -11.29
N ALA A 137 8.44 -10.46 -10.22
CA ALA A 137 8.39 -8.99 -10.10
C ALA A 137 9.22 -8.30 -11.21
N LEU A 138 10.41 -8.82 -11.50
CA LEU A 138 11.26 -8.29 -12.57
C LEU A 138 10.69 -8.54 -13.97
N ASP A 139 9.93 -9.61 -14.19
CA ASP A 139 9.21 -9.84 -15.45
C ASP A 139 8.18 -8.72 -15.72
N PHE A 140 7.41 -8.30 -14.70
CA PHE A 140 6.51 -7.16 -14.83
C PHE A 140 7.26 -5.88 -15.21
N TYR A 141 8.41 -5.63 -14.60
CA TYR A 141 9.26 -4.49 -14.93
C TYR A 141 9.80 -4.58 -16.36
N ALA A 142 10.33 -5.73 -16.76
CA ALA A 142 10.89 -5.96 -18.10
C ALA A 142 9.84 -5.77 -19.21
N ARG A 143 8.58 -6.08 -18.93
CA ARG A 143 7.44 -5.86 -19.82
C ARG A 143 6.92 -4.42 -19.81
N GLY A 144 7.54 -3.53 -19.04
CA GLY A 144 7.16 -2.12 -18.94
C GLY A 144 5.86 -1.85 -18.18
N LEU A 145 5.35 -2.83 -17.42
CA LEU A 145 4.11 -2.71 -16.66
C LEU A 145 4.31 -1.98 -15.32
N ILE A 146 5.54 -1.98 -14.83
CA ILE A 146 5.92 -1.35 -13.56
C ILE A 146 7.09 -0.42 -13.81
N LYS A 147 7.01 0.79 -13.26
CA LYS A 147 8.08 1.77 -13.28
C LYS A 147 8.27 2.33 -11.86
N PRO A 148 9.25 1.85 -11.09
CA PRO A 148 9.54 2.42 -9.78
C PRO A 148 9.95 3.90 -9.90
N THR A 149 9.40 4.74 -9.03
CA THR A 149 9.87 6.13 -8.85
C THR A 149 11.17 6.08 -8.05
N VAL A 150 12.27 6.51 -8.66
CA VAL A 150 13.62 6.41 -8.07
C VAL A 150 14.34 7.73 -8.22
N ALA A 151 14.88 8.23 -7.10
CA ALA A 151 15.91 9.26 -7.08
C ALA A 151 17.26 8.62 -6.72
N THR A 152 18.36 9.23 -7.14
CA THR A 152 19.71 8.77 -6.80
C THR A 152 20.39 9.79 -5.90
N THR A 153 21.26 9.30 -5.00
CA THR A 153 22.11 10.13 -4.15
C THR A 153 23.47 9.47 -3.95
N ARG A 154 24.41 10.20 -3.38
CA ARG A 154 25.74 9.68 -3.05
C ARG A 154 25.75 9.10 -1.64
N LEU A 155 26.73 8.25 -1.34
CA LEU A 155 26.87 7.64 -0.02
C LEU A 155 27.09 8.69 1.08
N GLU A 156 27.80 9.76 0.77
CA GLU A 156 28.08 10.85 1.71
C GLU A 156 26.81 11.51 2.25
N ASP A 157 25.71 11.48 1.50
CA ASP A 157 24.43 12.11 1.84
C ASP A 157 23.49 11.17 2.61
N ILE A 158 23.92 9.96 2.98
CA ILE A 158 23.08 8.92 3.58
C ILE A 158 22.33 9.38 4.85
N ASN A 159 22.98 10.21 5.68
CA ASN A 159 22.37 10.73 6.90
C ASN A 159 21.22 11.71 6.60
N ASP A 160 21.32 12.46 5.50
CA ASP A 160 20.25 13.33 5.03
C ASP A 160 19.07 12.52 4.51
N VAL A 161 19.35 11.40 3.83
CA VAL A 161 18.32 10.45 3.39
C VAL A 161 17.56 9.88 4.59
N PHE A 162 18.26 9.48 5.65
CA PHE A 162 17.60 8.97 6.86
C PHE A 162 16.70 10.02 7.50
N ARG A 163 17.12 11.28 7.61
CA ARG A 163 16.26 12.36 8.09
C ARG A 163 15.01 12.53 7.23
N GLN A 164 15.16 12.54 5.91
CA GLN A 164 14.03 12.62 5.00
C GLN A 164 13.06 11.44 5.14
N MET A 165 13.58 10.23 5.40
CA MET A 165 12.75 9.05 5.68
C MET A 165 11.94 9.22 6.97
N GLU A 166 12.57 9.67 8.05
CA GLU A 166 11.92 9.92 9.35
C GLU A 166 10.84 11.00 9.23
N GLU A 167 11.10 12.03 8.42
CA GLU A 167 10.16 13.12 8.14
C GLU A 167 9.07 12.75 7.10
N GLY A 168 9.12 11.54 6.53
CA GLY A 168 8.16 11.08 5.51
C GLY A 168 8.25 11.79 4.15
N LYS A 169 9.36 12.50 3.88
CA LYS A 169 9.57 13.34 2.69
C LYS A 169 10.05 12.59 1.46
N ILE A 170 10.30 11.28 1.56
CA ILE A 170 10.76 10.50 0.42
C ILE A 170 9.58 10.00 -0.40
N GLU A 171 9.59 10.33 -1.68
CA GLU A 171 8.70 9.80 -2.70
C GLU A 171 9.39 8.61 -3.40
N GLY A 172 8.72 7.46 -3.45
CA GLY A 172 9.26 6.25 -4.07
C GLY A 172 10.47 5.67 -3.34
N ARG A 173 11.62 5.63 -4.01
CA ARG A 173 12.89 5.06 -3.52
C ARG A 173 14.07 5.99 -3.77
N ILE A 174 15.02 6.01 -2.83
CA ILE A 174 16.34 6.61 -3.05
C ILE A 174 17.36 5.48 -3.20
N VAL A 175 18.14 5.53 -4.25
CA VAL A 175 19.21 4.58 -4.56
C VAL A 175 20.56 5.27 -4.37
N ILE A 176 21.47 4.65 -3.62
CA ILE A 176 22.83 5.12 -3.45
C ILE A 176 23.63 4.77 -4.71
N ASP A 177 24.18 5.79 -5.38
CA ASP A 177 25.12 5.62 -6.49
C ASP A 177 26.55 5.64 -5.94
N TYR A 178 27.27 4.56 -6.15
CA TYR A 178 28.65 4.39 -5.69
C TYR A 178 29.70 4.83 -6.73
N ARG A 179 29.28 5.39 -7.84
CA ARG A 179 30.16 5.85 -8.91
C ARG A 179 30.56 7.31 -8.74
#